data_be032e5a3bca3f8abc8bb875de871932
#
_entry.id   be032e5a3bca3f8abc8bb875de871932
#
_cell.length_a   1.000
_cell.length_b   1.000
_cell.length_c   1.000
_cell.angle_alpha   90.00
_cell.angle_beta   90.00
_cell.angle_gamma   90.00
#
_symmetry.space_group_name_H-M   'P 1'
#
loop_
_entity.id
_entity.type
_entity.pdbx_description
1 polymer ?
#
loop_
_entity_poly.entity_id
_entity_poly.type
_entity_poly.pdbx_seq_one_letter_code
_entity_poly.pdbx_strand_id
1 'polypeptide(L)'
;MTPMDERPNPWSRRVAVTGAGGALGSALRKGLQRRGATVIGISRSVAPRNGDGPTQEWLVWNGSVDAALEALLLTVDILVINHGVNPLGRRDAQAIAETLQANLVSAQALIHLFLRQTHQLPDRRRARRELWVNTSEAEVGPAFSPVYEVSKRSLGTLLTLQSLDAPCTVRRLVLGAFRSGLNPYGPMSAGFVAERVLDLAAWDLRLIIVSFNPCTYLLAPLASLMDALYGRLCTRPAAVVNPDP
;
A
#
# COMPACT_ATOMS: atom_id res chain seq x y z
N MET A 1 -39.82 20.16 0.06
CA MET A 1 -38.88 19.07 -0.17
C MET A 1 -37.48 19.65 -0.04
N THR A 2 -36.86 19.45 1.11
CA THR A 2 -35.47 19.84 1.38
C THR A 2 -34.57 18.95 0.53
N PRO A 3 -33.53 19.46 -0.17
CA PRO A 3 -32.60 18.60 -0.91
C PRO A 3 -31.98 17.62 0.08
N MET A 4 -32.06 16.33 -0.24
CA MET A 4 -31.33 15.30 0.51
C MET A 4 -29.85 15.71 0.51
N ASP A 5 -29.31 15.84 1.71
CA ASP A 5 -27.91 16.12 2.01
C ASP A 5 -27.04 15.05 1.31
N GLU A 6 -26.58 15.34 0.08
CA GLU A 6 -25.68 14.48 -0.66
C GLU A 6 -24.34 14.48 0.10
N ARG A 7 -24.15 13.50 0.98
CA ARG A 7 -22.84 13.29 1.57
C ARG A 7 -21.84 13.16 0.44
N PRO A 8 -20.76 13.94 0.45
CA PRO A 8 -19.78 13.91 -0.63
C PRO A 8 -19.26 12.47 -0.78
N ASN A 9 -19.22 11.98 -2.02
CA ASN A 9 -18.74 10.65 -2.34
C ASN A 9 -17.34 10.46 -1.70
N PRO A 10 -17.16 9.52 -0.75
CA PRO A 10 -15.90 9.30 -0.04
C PRO A 10 -14.75 8.93 -0.98
N TRP A 11 -15.08 8.46 -2.18
CA TRP A 11 -14.14 8.09 -3.23
C TRP A 11 -13.77 9.22 -4.19
N SER A 12 -14.39 10.40 -4.10
CA SER A 12 -14.00 11.60 -4.87
C SER A 12 -12.65 12.13 -4.37
N ARG A 13 -11.59 11.34 -4.62
CA ARG A 13 -10.22 11.55 -4.15
C ARG A 13 -9.22 11.30 -5.27
N ARG A 14 -8.05 11.90 -5.15
CA ARG A 14 -6.91 11.65 -6.01
C ARG A 14 -6.05 10.54 -5.41
N VAL A 15 -5.89 9.42 -6.13
CA VAL A 15 -5.27 8.19 -5.64
C VAL A 15 -4.08 7.80 -6.51
N ALA A 16 -2.91 7.65 -5.92
CA ALA A 16 -1.73 7.09 -6.59
C ALA A 16 -1.57 5.61 -6.23
N VAL A 17 -1.37 4.75 -7.23
CA VAL A 17 -1.20 3.31 -7.05
C VAL A 17 0.13 2.86 -7.63
N THR A 18 1.05 2.37 -6.79
CA THR A 18 2.30 1.78 -7.26
C THR A 18 2.09 0.34 -7.73
N GLY A 19 2.97 -0.14 -8.62
CA GLY A 19 2.75 -1.45 -9.26
C GLY A 19 1.48 -1.50 -10.11
N ALA A 20 1.08 -0.35 -10.65
CA ALA A 20 -0.19 -0.09 -11.34
C ALA A 20 -0.43 -0.97 -12.57
N GLY A 21 0.63 -1.47 -13.21
CA GLY A 21 0.57 -2.39 -14.36
C GLY A 21 0.39 -3.86 -13.97
N GLY A 22 0.57 -4.21 -12.68
CA GLY A 22 0.38 -5.58 -12.19
C GLY A 22 -1.10 -5.96 -12.06
N ALA A 23 -1.37 -7.26 -11.86
CA ALA A 23 -2.75 -7.78 -11.79
C ALA A 23 -3.60 -7.06 -10.73
N LEU A 24 -3.12 -6.97 -9.50
CA LEU A 24 -3.85 -6.28 -8.43
C LEU A 24 -3.88 -4.76 -8.62
N GLY A 25 -2.74 -4.14 -9.04
CA GLY A 25 -2.69 -2.71 -9.30
C GLY A 25 -3.69 -2.25 -10.36
N SER A 26 -3.79 -3.01 -11.46
CA SER A 26 -4.78 -2.77 -12.51
C SER A 26 -6.23 -2.93 -12.00
N ALA A 27 -6.49 -3.98 -11.20
CA ALA A 27 -7.81 -4.21 -10.62
C ALA A 27 -8.21 -3.11 -9.61
N LEU A 28 -7.29 -2.68 -8.73
CA LEU A 28 -7.52 -1.58 -7.79
C LEU A 28 -7.81 -0.27 -8.53
N ARG A 29 -7.01 0.05 -9.57
CA ARG A 29 -7.23 1.25 -10.38
C ARG A 29 -8.63 1.27 -10.97
N LYS A 30 -9.05 0.18 -11.64
CA LYS A 30 -10.39 0.04 -12.23
C LYS A 30 -11.50 0.16 -11.17
N GLY A 31 -11.32 -0.47 -10.02
CA GLY A 31 -12.28 -0.42 -8.91
C GLY A 31 -12.42 0.97 -8.30
N LEU A 32 -11.32 1.69 -8.10
CA LEU A 32 -11.29 3.07 -7.61
C LEU A 32 -11.96 4.04 -8.60
N GLN A 33 -11.66 3.91 -9.89
CA GLN A 33 -12.27 4.74 -10.93
C GLN A 33 -13.78 4.56 -11.02
N ARG A 34 -14.28 3.30 -10.98
CA ARG A 34 -15.72 3.03 -10.94
C ARG A 34 -16.42 3.68 -9.74
N ARG A 35 -15.71 3.88 -8.64
CA ARG A 35 -16.20 4.55 -7.42
C ARG A 35 -16.08 6.08 -7.48
N GLY A 36 -15.46 6.63 -8.54
CA GLY A 36 -15.33 8.08 -8.75
C GLY A 36 -13.99 8.70 -8.35
N ALA A 37 -12.95 7.88 -8.09
CA ALA A 37 -11.62 8.38 -7.81
C ALA A 37 -10.89 8.81 -9.10
N THR A 38 -10.06 9.86 -9.00
CA THR A 38 -9.04 10.18 -10.01
C THR A 38 -7.79 9.36 -9.69
N VAL A 39 -7.41 8.42 -10.57
CA VAL A 39 -6.36 7.46 -10.27
C VAL A 39 -5.11 7.71 -11.13
N ILE A 40 -3.96 7.75 -10.49
CA ILE A 40 -2.64 7.88 -11.09
C ILE A 40 -1.92 6.53 -10.96
N GLY A 41 -1.45 5.97 -12.07
CA GLY A 41 -0.63 4.78 -12.07
C GLY A 41 0.85 5.12 -11.88
N ILE A 42 1.53 4.42 -10.97
CA ILE A 42 2.99 4.49 -10.79
C ILE A 42 3.57 3.12 -11.10
N SER A 43 4.51 3.05 -12.06
CA SER A 43 5.09 1.78 -12.50
C SER A 43 6.47 2.00 -13.13
N ARG A 44 7.27 0.92 -13.24
CA ARG A 44 8.58 0.95 -13.90
C ARG A 44 8.50 1.11 -15.42
N SER A 45 7.37 0.81 -16.01
CA SER A 45 7.14 0.92 -17.46
C SER A 45 6.01 1.89 -17.76
N VAL A 46 5.99 2.41 -18.97
CA VAL A 46 4.92 3.27 -19.49
C VAL A 46 3.57 2.53 -19.42
N ALA A 47 2.49 3.28 -19.31
CA ALA A 47 1.14 2.74 -19.31
C ALA A 47 0.93 1.72 -20.44
N PRO A 48 0.23 0.60 -20.19
CA PRO A 48 -0.17 -0.31 -21.25
C PRO A 48 -0.97 0.43 -22.33
N ARG A 49 -0.61 0.24 -23.60
CA ARG A 49 -1.30 0.90 -24.73
C ARG A 49 -2.72 0.40 -25.00
N ASN A 50 -3.17 -0.62 -24.29
CA ASN A 50 -4.46 -1.22 -24.52
C ASN A 50 -5.57 -0.55 -23.68
N GLY A 51 -6.24 0.42 -24.28
CA GLY A 51 -7.69 0.65 -24.23
C GLY A 51 -8.41 0.80 -22.87
N ASP A 52 -7.77 1.09 -21.78
CA ASP A 52 -8.43 1.22 -20.48
C ASP A 52 -8.84 2.68 -20.18
N GLY A 53 -9.83 3.21 -20.92
CA GLY A 53 -10.53 4.45 -20.54
C GLY A 53 -9.79 5.77 -20.82
N PRO A 54 -10.40 6.93 -20.48
CA PRO A 54 -9.87 8.25 -20.77
C PRO A 54 -8.55 8.47 -20.04
N THR A 55 -7.64 9.22 -20.66
CA THR A 55 -6.27 9.59 -20.29
C THR A 55 -5.97 9.47 -18.79
N GLN A 56 -5.43 8.31 -18.40
CA GLN A 56 -5.00 8.09 -17.03
C GLN A 56 -3.64 8.76 -16.84
N GLU A 57 -3.50 9.56 -15.80
CA GLU A 57 -2.18 10.05 -15.38
C GLU A 57 -1.30 8.85 -15.03
N TRP A 58 -0.06 8.88 -15.51
CA TRP A 58 0.89 7.80 -15.31
C TRP A 58 2.28 8.35 -15.04
N LEU A 59 2.92 7.88 -13.97
CA LEU A 59 4.31 8.21 -13.65
C LEU A 59 5.19 6.97 -13.84
N VAL A 60 6.22 7.10 -14.65
CA VAL A 60 7.30 6.09 -14.74
C VAL A 60 8.24 6.31 -13.58
N TRP A 61 8.42 5.28 -12.76
CA TRP A 61 9.21 5.34 -11.53
C TRP A 61 10.24 4.21 -11.48
N ASN A 62 11.50 4.56 -11.30
CA ASN A 62 12.64 3.64 -11.28
C ASN A 62 12.95 3.03 -9.91
N GLY A 63 12.21 3.38 -8.85
CA GLY A 63 12.42 2.92 -7.48
C GLY A 63 13.10 3.94 -6.56
N SER A 64 13.58 5.07 -7.11
CA SER A 64 14.18 6.16 -6.31
C SER A 64 13.21 7.35 -6.17
N VAL A 65 13.41 8.15 -5.13
CA VAL A 65 12.67 9.39 -4.92
C VAL A 65 13.31 10.48 -5.78
N ASP A 66 12.50 11.10 -6.63
CA ASP A 66 12.87 12.24 -7.46
C ASP A 66 11.84 13.38 -7.34
N ALA A 67 12.15 14.53 -7.91
CA ALA A 67 11.30 15.72 -7.83
C ALA A 67 9.91 15.52 -8.45
N ALA A 68 9.78 14.69 -9.50
CA ALA A 68 8.50 14.40 -10.12
C ALA A 68 7.59 13.59 -9.20
N LEU A 69 8.16 12.57 -8.55
CA LEU A 69 7.45 11.77 -7.54
C LEU A 69 7.08 12.62 -6.31
N GLU A 70 7.99 13.45 -5.81
CA GLU A 70 7.71 14.36 -4.69
C GLU A 70 6.56 15.30 -4.99
N ALA A 71 6.58 15.96 -6.16
CA ALA A 71 5.52 16.85 -6.60
C ALA A 71 4.17 16.10 -6.75
N LEU A 72 4.18 14.89 -7.34
CA LEU A 72 2.99 14.08 -7.47
C LEU A 72 2.39 13.74 -6.10
N LEU A 73 3.21 13.24 -5.18
CA LEU A 73 2.73 12.79 -3.86
C LEU A 73 2.17 13.93 -3.01
N LEU A 74 2.55 15.19 -3.24
CA LEU A 74 1.91 16.35 -2.60
C LEU A 74 0.46 16.56 -3.05
N THR A 75 0.08 16.07 -4.21
CA THR A 75 -1.25 16.31 -4.81
C THR A 75 -2.26 15.20 -4.52
N VAL A 76 -1.82 14.00 -4.09
CA VAL A 76 -2.72 12.86 -3.88
C VAL A 76 -3.29 12.81 -2.47
N ASP A 77 -4.52 12.31 -2.35
CA ASP A 77 -5.16 12.07 -1.06
C ASP A 77 -4.82 10.67 -0.53
N ILE A 78 -4.69 9.67 -1.41
CA ILE A 78 -4.41 8.28 -1.05
C ILE A 78 -3.19 7.77 -1.82
N LEU A 79 -2.19 7.25 -1.10
CA LEU A 79 -1.09 6.51 -1.68
C LEU A 79 -1.27 5.02 -1.42
N VAL A 80 -1.36 4.22 -2.48
CA VAL A 80 -1.43 2.75 -2.41
C VAL A 80 -0.09 2.16 -2.82
N ILE A 81 0.66 1.62 -1.86
CA ILE A 81 1.92 0.92 -2.09
C ILE A 81 1.60 -0.55 -2.36
N ASN A 82 1.66 -0.94 -3.64
CA ASN A 82 1.27 -2.28 -4.11
C ASN A 82 2.36 -2.97 -4.94
N HIS A 83 3.48 -2.31 -5.23
CA HIS A 83 4.57 -2.93 -5.98
C HIS A 83 5.31 -3.98 -5.13
N GLY A 84 5.98 -4.90 -5.81
CA GLY A 84 6.81 -5.91 -5.18
C GLY A 84 7.26 -6.97 -6.17
N VAL A 85 8.16 -7.83 -5.72
CA VAL A 85 8.67 -8.99 -6.45
C VAL A 85 8.65 -10.22 -5.55
N ASN A 86 8.59 -11.40 -6.17
CA ASN A 86 8.75 -12.68 -5.47
C ASN A 86 9.86 -13.47 -6.17
N PRO A 87 10.93 -13.85 -5.49
CA PRO A 87 12.04 -14.60 -6.09
C PRO A 87 11.73 -16.07 -6.33
N LEU A 88 10.50 -16.55 -6.01
CA LEU A 88 10.02 -17.91 -6.25
C LEU A 88 10.98 -18.99 -5.70
N GLY A 89 11.42 -18.83 -4.43
CA GLY A 89 12.28 -19.76 -3.74
C GLY A 89 13.79 -19.58 -4.00
N ARG A 90 14.20 -18.69 -4.89
CA ARG A 90 15.63 -18.32 -5.04
C ARG A 90 16.14 -17.66 -3.76
N ARG A 91 17.40 -18.00 -3.38
CA ARG A 91 18.07 -17.51 -2.15
C ARG A 91 19.51 -17.05 -2.38
N ASP A 92 19.90 -16.84 -3.64
CA ASP A 92 21.20 -16.28 -3.97
C ASP A 92 21.26 -14.78 -3.59
N ALA A 93 22.47 -14.24 -3.49
CA ALA A 93 22.71 -12.88 -3.04
C ALA A 93 21.97 -11.83 -3.89
N GLN A 94 21.87 -12.06 -5.21
CA GLN A 94 21.16 -11.18 -6.12
C GLN A 94 19.64 -11.19 -5.84
N ALA A 95 19.04 -12.38 -5.72
CA ALA A 95 17.61 -12.52 -5.43
C ALA A 95 17.23 -11.88 -4.08
N ILE A 96 18.10 -12.02 -3.06
CA ILE A 96 17.92 -11.36 -1.76
C ILE A 96 17.96 -9.84 -1.92
N ALA A 97 19.00 -9.30 -2.57
CA ALA A 97 19.16 -7.86 -2.74
C ALA A 97 17.99 -7.25 -3.53
N GLU A 98 17.62 -7.85 -4.67
CA GLU A 98 16.50 -7.39 -5.51
C GLU A 98 15.16 -7.42 -4.74
N THR A 99 14.92 -8.48 -3.96
CA THR A 99 13.67 -8.61 -3.18
C THR A 99 13.59 -7.59 -2.07
N LEU A 100 14.65 -7.41 -1.30
CA LEU A 100 14.68 -6.41 -0.22
C LEU A 100 14.59 -4.99 -0.79
N GLN A 101 15.31 -4.70 -1.88
CA GLN A 101 15.25 -3.40 -2.54
C GLN A 101 13.82 -3.07 -3.01
N ALA A 102 13.15 -4.02 -3.67
CA ALA A 102 11.82 -3.79 -4.24
C ALA A 102 10.69 -3.82 -3.20
N ASN A 103 10.73 -4.76 -2.24
CA ASN A 103 9.61 -4.97 -1.32
C ASN A 103 9.72 -4.15 -0.03
N LEU A 104 10.94 -3.76 0.36
CA LEU A 104 11.20 -3.10 1.63
C LEU A 104 11.76 -1.69 1.44
N VAL A 105 12.94 -1.55 0.83
CA VAL A 105 13.65 -0.27 0.78
C VAL A 105 12.87 0.77 -0.01
N SER A 106 12.40 0.43 -1.22
CA SER A 106 11.64 1.36 -2.04
C SER A 106 10.25 1.68 -1.46
N ALA A 107 9.60 0.70 -0.80
CA ALA A 107 8.35 0.93 -0.09
C ALA A 107 8.56 1.89 1.10
N GLN A 108 9.62 1.70 1.89
CA GLN A 108 9.95 2.57 3.01
C GLN A 108 10.27 4.01 2.55
N ALA A 109 10.98 4.18 1.44
CA ALA A 109 11.24 5.49 0.87
C ALA A 109 9.93 6.25 0.54
N LEU A 110 8.95 5.56 -0.06
CA LEU A 110 7.63 6.15 -0.34
C LEU A 110 6.83 6.44 0.93
N ILE A 111 6.84 5.53 1.90
CA ILE A 111 6.16 5.71 3.20
C ILE A 111 6.71 6.97 3.89
N HIS A 112 8.03 7.06 4.05
CA HIS A 112 8.69 8.19 4.69
C HIS A 112 8.38 9.51 3.97
N LEU A 113 8.49 9.54 2.64
CA LEU A 113 8.18 10.74 1.86
C LEU A 113 6.73 11.17 2.07
N PHE A 114 5.77 10.24 1.94
CA PHE A 114 4.36 10.55 2.07
C PHE A 114 3.97 11.02 3.48
N LEU A 115 4.48 10.37 4.53
CA LEU A 115 4.23 10.75 5.91
C LEU A 115 4.86 12.11 6.24
N ARG A 116 6.12 12.35 5.83
CA ARG A 116 6.80 13.64 5.99
C ARG A 116 6.01 14.78 5.33
N GLN A 117 5.60 14.61 4.07
CA GLN A 117 4.77 15.59 3.37
C GLN A 117 3.42 15.80 4.06
N THR A 118 2.83 14.74 4.60
CA THR A 118 1.55 14.83 5.31
C THR A 118 1.65 15.65 6.59
N HIS A 119 2.75 15.53 7.33
CA HIS A 119 3.01 16.36 8.52
C HIS A 119 3.00 17.87 8.22
N GLN A 120 3.46 18.25 7.03
CA GLN A 120 3.56 19.65 6.62
C GLN A 120 2.22 20.23 6.11
N LEU A 121 1.19 19.39 5.93
CA LEU A 121 -0.10 19.86 5.42
C LEU A 121 -0.99 20.43 6.52
N PRO A 122 -1.87 21.41 6.20
CA PRO A 122 -2.92 21.85 7.10
C PRO A 122 -3.84 20.70 7.52
N ASP A 123 -4.41 20.76 8.73
CA ASP A 123 -5.22 19.68 9.34
C ASP A 123 -6.34 19.18 8.42
N ARG A 124 -7.05 20.08 7.74
CA ARG A 124 -8.13 19.73 6.82
C ARG A 124 -7.65 18.84 5.65
N ARG A 125 -6.47 19.10 5.13
CA ARG A 125 -5.86 18.25 4.08
C ARG A 125 -5.29 16.97 4.65
N ARG A 126 -4.64 17.05 5.82
CA ARG A 126 -4.08 15.93 6.54
C ARG A 126 -5.15 14.86 6.85
N ALA A 127 -6.33 15.28 7.31
CA ALA A 127 -7.46 14.41 7.63
C ALA A 127 -7.99 13.62 6.41
N ARG A 128 -7.71 14.10 5.19
CA ARG A 128 -8.08 13.39 3.95
C ARG A 128 -7.03 12.41 3.45
N ARG A 129 -5.79 12.46 4.01
CA ARG A 129 -4.68 11.63 3.54
C ARG A 129 -4.78 10.23 4.10
N GLU A 130 -4.51 9.25 3.24
CA GLU A 130 -4.44 7.85 3.63
C GLU A 130 -3.24 7.18 2.96
N LEU A 131 -2.57 6.33 3.71
CA LEU A 131 -1.49 5.47 3.24
C LEU A 131 -1.97 4.02 3.29
N TRP A 132 -2.05 3.36 2.14
CA TRP A 132 -2.40 1.94 2.04
C TRP A 132 -1.17 1.15 1.64
N VAL A 133 -0.83 0.12 2.41
CA VAL A 133 0.36 -0.69 2.13
C VAL A 133 -0.04 -2.14 1.96
N ASN A 134 0.20 -2.66 0.75
CA ASN A 134 0.00 -4.06 0.45
C ASN A 134 1.16 -4.88 1.03
N THR A 135 0.86 -5.57 2.10
CA THR A 135 1.72 -6.57 2.70
C THR A 135 1.32 -7.97 2.22
N SER A 136 1.36 -9.00 3.04
CA SER A 136 0.98 -10.35 2.61
C SER A 136 0.67 -11.22 3.83
N GLU A 137 -0.12 -12.27 3.65
CA GLU A 137 -0.22 -13.34 4.66
C GLU A 137 1.15 -14.01 4.94
N ALA A 138 2.14 -13.82 4.05
CA ALA A 138 3.54 -14.21 4.27
C ALA A 138 4.19 -13.56 5.49
N GLU A 139 3.57 -12.52 6.07
CA GLU A 139 4.01 -11.93 7.33
C GLU A 139 3.86 -12.89 8.51
N VAL A 140 2.80 -13.69 8.51
CA VAL A 140 2.39 -14.50 9.65
C VAL A 140 2.33 -16.00 9.34
N GLY A 141 2.52 -16.38 8.08
CA GLY A 141 2.48 -17.77 7.62
C GLY A 141 3.49 -18.05 6.52
N PRO A 142 3.68 -19.32 6.16
CA PRO A 142 4.56 -19.72 5.07
C PRO A 142 3.96 -19.33 3.71
N ALA A 143 4.81 -18.83 2.81
CA ALA A 143 4.46 -18.50 1.43
C ALA A 143 5.35 -19.24 0.41
N PHE A 144 6.06 -20.29 0.86
CA PHE A 144 6.99 -21.10 0.06
C PHE A 144 8.08 -20.30 -0.65
N SER A 145 8.37 -19.11 -0.14
CA SER A 145 9.42 -18.22 -0.63
C SER A 145 10.04 -17.44 0.53
N PRO A 146 11.02 -18.03 1.26
CA PRO A 146 11.54 -17.47 2.51
C PRO A 146 12.08 -16.04 2.39
N VAL A 147 12.75 -15.69 1.30
CA VAL A 147 13.25 -14.32 1.07
C VAL A 147 12.09 -13.32 0.92
N TYR A 148 11.02 -13.72 0.22
CA TYR A 148 9.80 -12.93 0.13
C TYR A 148 9.15 -12.76 1.51
N GLU A 149 9.04 -13.82 2.30
CA GLU A 149 8.49 -13.80 3.65
C GLU A 149 9.24 -12.83 4.56
N VAL A 150 10.58 -12.89 4.57
CA VAL A 150 11.41 -11.94 5.33
C VAL A 150 11.12 -10.51 4.93
N SER A 151 11.06 -10.22 3.62
CA SER A 151 10.78 -8.87 3.13
C SER A 151 9.40 -8.35 3.57
N LYS A 152 8.37 -9.21 3.56
CA LYS A 152 7.00 -8.84 3.95
C LYS A 152 6.83 -8.72 5.46
N ARG A 153 7.46 -9.60 6.26
CA ARG A 153 7.51 -9.47 7.72
C ARG A 153 8.15 -8.16 8.13
N SER A 154 9.33 -7.85 7.58
CA SER A 154 10.03 -6.59 7.86
C SER A 154 9.19 -5.37 7.48
N LEU A 155 8.55 -5.38 6.31
CA LEU A 155 7.65 -4.30 5.89
C LEU A 155 6.47 -4.13 6.86
N GLY A 156 5.84 -5.24 7.27
CA GLY A 156 4.70 -5.22 8.19
C GLY A 156 5.06 -4.68 9.57
N THR A 157 6.17 -5.16 10.16
CA THR A 157 6.66 -4.67 11.46
C THR A 157 7.02 -3.19 11.41
N LEU A 158 7.77 -2.74 10.39
CA LEU A 158 8.12 -1.32 10.24
C LEU A 158 6.88 -0.45 10.01
N LEU A 159 5.91 -0.92 9.22
CA LEU A 159 4.65 -0.21 9.03
C LEU A 159 3.88 -0.05 10.34
N THR A 160 3.86 -1.08 11.19
CA THR A 160 3.24 -1.00 12.52
C THR A 160 3.90 0.07 13.37
N LEU A 161 5.23 0.10 13.45
CA LEU A 161 5.97 1.11 14.20
C LEU A 161 5.69 2.54 13.68
N GLN A 162 5.71 2.73 12.37
CA GLN A 162 5.43 4.03 11.75
C GLN A 162 3.98 4.48 11.92
N SER A 163 3.06 3.53 12.05
CA SER A 163 1.63 3.84 12.28
C SER A 163 1.32 4.35 13.67
N LEU A 164 2.23 4.17 14.65
CA LEU A 164 2.04 4.64 16.03
C LEU A 164 1.88 6.16 16.10
N ASP A 165 2.64 6.90 15.26
CA ASP A 165 2.69 8.36 15.25
C ASP A 165 2.34 8.94 13.85
N ALA A 166 1.67 8.16 13.01
CA ALA A 166 1.35 8.59 11.66
C ALA A 166 0.37 9.77 11.64
N PRO A 167 0.63 10.82 10.82
CA PRO A 167 -0.22 12.00 10.73
C PRO A 167 -1.50 11.79 9.93
N CYS A 168 -1.75 10.59 9.42
CA CYS A 168 -2.90 10.23 8.60
C CYS A 168 -3.33 8.78 8.85
N THR A 169 -4.45 8.39 8.25
CA THR A 169 -4.90 7.00 8.31
C THR A 169 -3.93 6.10 7.56
N VAL A 170 -3.39 5.08 8.25
CA VAL A 170 -2.59 4.01 7.64
C VAL A 170 -3.43 2.75 7.58
N ARG A 171 -3.54 2.16 6.35
CA ARG A 171 -4.23 0.89 6.13
C ARG A 171 -3.22 -0.18 5.72
N ARG A 172 -3.17 -1.26 6.47
CA ARG A 172 -2.39 -2.45 6.18
C ARG A 172 -3.25 -3.46 5.44
N LEU A 173 -2.83 -3.84 4.23
CA LEU A 173 -3.54 -4.80 3.40
C LEU A 173 -2.82 -6.15 3.47
N VAL A 174 -3.32 -7.08 4.30
CA VAL A 174 -2.78 -8.44 4.44
C VAL A 174 -3.49 -9.34 3.45
N LEU A 175 -2.84 -9.59 2.32
CA LEU A 175 -3.45 -10.30 1.21
C LEU A 175 -2.91 -11.73 1.10
N GLY A 176 -3.82 -12.68 1.00
CA GLY A 176 -3.54 -14.06 0.70
C GLY A 176 -3.18 -14.30 -0.76
N ALA A 177 -2.93 -15.54 -1.11
CA ALA A 177 -2.52 -15.93 -2.45
C ALA A 177 -3.62 -15.64 -3.50
N PHE A 178 -3.30 -14.85 -4.52
CA PHE A 178 -4.15 -14.57 -5.67
C PHE A 178 -3.38 -14.72 -6.98
N ARG A 179 -4.09 -14.97 -8.08
CA ARG A 179 -3.50 -15.14 -9.41
C ARG A 179 -2.89 -13.85 -9.92
N SER A 180 -1.59 -13.90 -10.23
CA SER A 180 -0.80 -12.79 -10.75
C SER A 180 0.45 -13.31 -11.45
N GLY A 181 1.24 -12.43 -12.07
CA GLY A 181 2.55 -12.79 -12.57
C GLY A 181 3.52 -13.29 -11.50
N LEU A 182 3.30 -12.94 -10.23
CA LEU A 182 4.09 -13.40 -9.09
C LEU A 182 3.59 -14.73 -8.50
N ASN A 183 2.36 -15.12 -8.78
CA ASN A 183 1.74 -16.36 -8.32
C ASN A 183 0.64 -16.79 -9.31
N PRO A 184 0.93 -17.63 -10.29
CA PRO A 184 -0.05 -18.09 -11.28
C PRO A 184 -1.11 -19.05 -10.68
N TYR A 185 -0.83 -19.68 -9.55
CA TYR A 185 -1.68 -20.69 -8.91
C TYR A 185 -2.55 -20.17 -7.78
N GLY A 186 -2.55 -18.86 -7.55
CA GLY A 186 -3.38 -18.26 -6.48
C GLY A 186 -4.87 -18.59 -6.65
N PRO A 187 -5.59 -18.98 -5.55
CA PRO A 187 -7.00 -19.37 -5.62
C PRO A 187 -7.93 -18.18 -5.89
N MET A 188 -7.57 -16.97 -5.44
CA MET A 188 -8.34 -15.77 -5.66
C MET A 188 -8.02 -15.09 -6.99
N SER A 189 -8.99 -14.38 -7.58
CA SER A 189 -8.68 -13.44 -8.67
C SER A 189 -8.26 -12.09 -8.12
N ALA A 190 -7.39 -11.38 -8.85
CA ALA A 190 -7.00 -10.02 -8.49
C ALA A 190 -8.19 -9.04 -8.42
N GLY A 191 -9.20 -9.24 -9.29
CA GLY A 191 -10.44 -8.47 -9.27
C GLY A 191 -11.23 -8.66 -7.98
N PHE A 192 -11.41 -9.91 -7.53
CA PHE A 192 -12.06 -10.21 -6.26
C PHE A 192 -11.34 -9.57 -5.08
N VAL A 193 -10.00 -9.73 -5.03
CA VAL A 193 -9.20 -9.12 -3.95
C VAL A 193 -9.33 -7.60 -3.94
N ALA A 194 -9.25 -6.95 -5.11
CA ALA A 194 -9.40 -5.51 -5.22
C ALA A 194 -10.76 -5.03 -4.72
N GLU A 195 -11.87 -5.66 -5.14
CA GLU A 195 -13.22 -5.29 -4.67
C GLU A 195 -13.36 -5.45 -3.15
N ARG A 196 -12.88 -6.57 -2.59
CA ARG A 196 -12.91 -6.77 -1.13
C ARG A 196 -12.10 -5.73 -0.37
N VAL A 197 -10.89 -5.39 -0.87
CA VAL A 197 -10.06 -4.31 -0.27
C VAL A 197 -10.82 -2.99 -0.27
N LEU A 198 -11.45 -2.62 -1.39
CA LEU A 198 -12.17 -1.35 -1.51
C LEU A 198 -13.42 -1.31 -0.63
N ASP A 199 -14.17 -2.42 -0.53
CA ASP A 199 -15.35 -2.52 0.33
C ASP A 199 -14.96 -2.40 1.82
N LEU A 200 -13.91 -3.11 2.25
CA LEU A 200 -13.43 -3.06 3.62
C LEU A 200 -12.81 -1.69 3.98
N ALA A 201 -12.17 -1.03 3.02
CA ALA A 201 -11.70 0.34 3.18
C ALA A 201 -12.85 1.35 3.31
N ALA A 202 -13.98 1.12 2.61
CA ALA A 202 -15.19 1.93 2.76
C ALA A 202 -15.81 1.83 4.16
N TRP A 203 -15.59 0.72 4.87
CA TRP A 203 -15.97 0.53 6.28
C TRP A 203 -14.94 1.09 7.27
N ASP A 204 -13.98 1.84 6.79
CA ASP A 204 -12.90 2.46 7.56
C ASP A 204 -11.98 1.47 8.32
N LEU A 205 -11.87 0.22 7.87
CA LEU A 205 -10.97 -0.76 8.48
C LEU A 205 -9.51 -0.39 8.19
N ARG A 206 -8.69 -0.35 9.24
CA ARG A 206 -7.25 -0.08 9.13
C ARG A 206 -6.42 -1.33 8.83
N LEU A 207 -6.82 -2.47 9.38
CA LEU A 207 -6.26 -3.78 9.05
C LEU A 207 -7.26 -4.50 8.14
N ILE A 208 -6.92 -4.62 6.86
CA ILE A 208 -7.73 -5.25 5.83
C ILE A 208 -7.12 -6.60 5.50
N ILE A 209 -7.83 -7.68 5.78
CA ILE A 209 -7.39 -9.04 5.50
C ILE A 209 -8.29 -9.63 4.42
N VAL A 210 -7.68 -10.09 3.33
CA VAL A 210 -8.36 -10.81 2.26
C VAL A 210 -7.57 -12.08 1.96
N SER A 211 -7.97 -13.19 2.57
CA SER A 211 -7.30 -14.49 2.44
C SER A 211 -8.29 -15.62 2.50
N PHE A 212 -7.96 -16.77 1.89
CA PHE A 212 -8.65 -18.03 2.12
C PHE A 212 -8.11 -18.82 3.33
N ASN A 213 -6.95 -18.43 3.85
CA ASN A 213 -6.37 -19.07 5.02
C ASN A 213 -7.01 -18.49 6.31
N PRO A 214 -7.82 -19.26 7.04
CA PRO A 214 -8.47 -18.78 8.25
C PRO A 214 -7.48 -18.38 9.35
N CYS A 215 -6.30 -19.01 9.41
CA CYS A 215 -5.28 -18.67 10.40
C CYS A 215 -4.79 -17.23 10.25
N THR A 216 -4.81 -16.66 9.03
CA THR A 216 -4.40 -15.29 8.78
C THR A 216 -5.27 -14.28 9.53
N TYR A 217 -6.59 -14.56 9.68
CA TYR A 217 -7.53 -13.68 10.40
C TYR A 217 -7.31 -13.68 11.92
N LEU A 218 -6.62 -14.68 12.46
CA LEU A 218 -6.21 -14.72 13.86
C LEU A 218 -4.79 -14.21 14.06
N LEU A 219 -3.85 -14.68 13.24
CA LEU A 219 -2.42 -14.41 13.44
C LEU A 219 -2.04 -12.98 13.05
N ALA A 220 -2.61 -12.40 11.99
CA ALA A 220 -2.23 -11.06 11.56
C ALA A 220 -2.66 -9.95 12.55
N PRO A 221 -3.90 -9.94 13.11
CA PRO A 221 -4.25 -9.01 14.18
C PRO A 221 -3.41 -9.18 15.43
N LEU A 222 -3.14 -10.44 15.84
CA LEU A 222 -2.32 -10.73 17.02
C LEU A 222 -0.89 -10.23 16.85
N ALA A 223 -0.25 -10.54 15.73
CA ALA A 223 1.10 -10.05 15.43
C ALA A 223 1.15 -8.51 15.39
N SER A 224 0.18 -7.87 14.74
CA SER A 224 0.09 -6.40 14.69
C SER A 224 -0.08 -5.78 16.08
N LEU A 225 -0.87 -6.40 16.95
CA LEU A 225 -1.05 -5.95 18.33
C LEU A 225 0.25 -6.08 19.13
N MET A 226 0.93 -7.23 19.02
CA MET A 226 2.18 -7.49 19.72
C MET A 226 3.28 -6.51 19.27
N ASP A 227 3.44 -6.30 17.95
CA ASP A 227 4.38 -5.34 17.39
C ASP A 227 4.07 -3.91 17.88
N ALA A 228 2.80 -3.52 17.92
CA ALA A 228 2.38 -2.20 18.38
C ALA A 228 2.63 -1.99 19.89
N LEU A 229 2.32 -2.97 20.71
CA LEU A 229 2.58 -2.92 22.16
C LEU A 229 4.08 -2.87 22.45
N TYR A 230 4.84 -3.76 21.81
CA TYR A 230 6.29 -3.77 21.97
C TYR A 230 6.93 -2.46 21.47
N GLY A 231 6.47 -1.98 20.30
CA GLY A 231 6.92 -0.71 19.75
C GLY A 231 6.68 0.46 20.69
N ARG A 232 5.47 0.58 21.28
CA ARG A 232 5.17 1.65 22.25
C ARG A 232 6.02 1.60 23.50
N LEU A 233 6.41 0.41 23.96
CA LEU A 233 7.20 0.23 25.17
C LEU A 233 8.70 0.43 24.93
N CYS A 234 9.20 0.03 23.75
CA CYS A 234 10.62 -0.10 23.46
C CYS A 234 11.17 0.94 22.48
N THR A 235 10.30 1.73 21.82
CA THR A 235 10.76 2.77 20.90
C THR A 235 10.37 4.17 21.38
N ARG A 236 11.03 5.19 20.83
CA ARG A 236 10.70 6.59 21.04
C ARG A 236 10.02 7.14 19.77
N PRO A 237 9.03 8.06 19.91
CA PRO A 237 8.51 8.79 18.77
C PRO A 237 9.66 9.40 17.96
N ALA A 238 9.51 9.44 16.63
CA ALA A 238 10.45 10.18 15.81
C ALA A 238 10.49 11.62 16.30
N ALA A 239 11.67 12.13 16.68
CA ALA A 239 11.82 13.54 16.96
C ALA A 239 11.33 14.29 15.71
N VAL A 240 10.42 15.25 15.90
CA VAL A 240 10.05 16.19 14.82
C VAL A 240 11.38 16.88 14.49
N VAL A 241 12.03 16.46 13.41
CA VAL A 241 13.21 17.13 12.90
C VAL A 241 12.69 18.47 12.39
N ASN A 242 12.78 19.49 13.23
CA ASN A 242 12.67 20.86 12.74
C ASN A 242 13.73 20.98 11.64
N PRO A 243 13.38 21.39 10.41
CA PRO A 243 14.40 21.80 9.47
C PRO A 243 15.20 22.89 10.17
N ASP A 244 16.52 22.72 10.17
CA ASP A 244 17.47 23.59 10.86
C ASP A 244 17.18 25.08 10.68
N PRO A 245 17.60 25.89 11.68
CA PRO A 245 17.36 27.32 11.70
C PRO A 245 18.01 28.08 10.52
#